data_d9268704e095c2bb7dd8933bd7f98578
#
_entry.id   d9268704e095c2bb7dd8933bd7f98578
#
_cell.length_a   1.000
_cell.length_b   1.000
_cell.length_c   1.000
_cell.angle_alpha   90.00
_cell.angle_beta   90.00
_cell.angle_gamma   90.00
#
_symmetry.space_group_name_H-M   'P 1'
#
loop_
_entity.id
_entity.type
_entity.pdbx_description
1 polymer ?
#
loop_
_entity_poly.entity_id
_entity_poly.type
_entity_poly.pdbx_seq_one_letter_code
_entity_poly.pdbx_strand_id
1 'polypeptide(L)'
;SYDGVIPLNKMKKLDKSVLKNIILVTGIANSKPIVSYLNDLKIKNTHLKFKDHYKYKKNDVNKILKTFEKDRRNQIILTTEKDAQKLKEFKELLNIPVYYLKVSVDFLWNKDKFEEKIMDYVKSHS
;
A
#
# COMPACT_ATOMS: atom_id res chain seq x y z
N SER A 1 8.92 17.40 -1.22
CA SER A 1 8.14 16.28 -1.71
C SER A 1 8.70 14.95 -1.25
N TYR A 2 7.86 14.00 -1.14
CA TYR A 2 8.30 12.73 -0.75
C TYR A 2 8.35 11.78 -1.86
N ASP A 3 9.28 10.85 -1.80
CA ASP A 3 9.40 9.74 -2.72
C ASP A 3 8.89 8.45 -2.10
N GLY A 4 8.30 8.56 -0.94
CA GLY A 4 7.88 7.39 -0.17
C GLY A 4 6.44 6.97 -0.43
N VAL A 5 5.57 7.19 0.54
CA VAL A 5 4.18 6.77 0.50
C VAL A 5 3.26 7.94 0.23
N ILE A 6 2.40 7.82 -0.78
CA ILE A 6 1.50 8.89 -1.21
C ILE A 6 0.06 8.38 -1.21
N PRO A 7 -0.88 9.16 -0.65
CA PRO A 7 -2.29 8.75 -0.68
C PRO A 7 -2.83 8.78 -2.10
N LEU A 8 -3.47 7.72 -2.51
CA LEU A 8 -4.05 7.64 -3.85
C LEU A 8 -5.21 8.61 -4.02
N ASN A 9 -6.02 8.74 -3.02
CA ASN A 9 -7.24 9.55 -3.05
C ASN A 9 -7.18 10.81 -2.20
N LYS A 10 -6.09 11.08 -1.55
CA LYS A 10 -5.87 12.25 -0.69
C LYS A 10 -6.89 12.40 0.43
N MET A 11 -7.50 11.32 0.84
CA MET A 11 -8.60 11.41 1.79
C MET A 11 -8.23 11.73 3.19
N LYS A 12 -7.31 11.03 3.75
CA LYS A 12 -7.01 11.11 5.16
C LYS A 12 -5.53 11.01 5.43
N LYS A 13 -5.13 11.63 6.54
CA LYS A 13 -3.81 11.40 7.07
C LYS A 13 -3.77 10.01 7.65
N LEU A 14 -2.63 9.37 7.54
CA LEU A 14 -2.41 8.08 8.16
C LEU A 14 -2.24 8.26 9.67
N ASP A 15 -3.10 7.61 10.43
CA ASP A 15 -3.01 7.64 11.89
C ASP A 15 -2.34 6.37 12.38
N LYS A 16 -1.09 6.50 12.77
CA LYS A 16 -0.29 5.38 13.23
C LYS A 16 -0.89 4.67 14.43
N SER A 17 -1.55 5.41 15.32
CA SER A 17 -2.06 4.83 16.56
C SER A 17 -3.18 3.83 16.33
N VAL A 18 -3.89 3.92 15.21
CA VAL A 18 -4.97 3.00 14.88
C VAL A 18 -4.60 2.00 13.79
N LEU A 19 -3.42 2.12 13.23
CA LEU A 19 -3.00 1.22 12.16
C LEU A 19 -2.59 -0.14 12.74
N LYS A 20 -3.35 -1.18 12.45
CA LYS A 20 -3.08 -2.53 12.91
C LYS A 20 -2.62 -3.47 11.81
N ASN A 21 -2.92 -3.14 10.57
CA ASN A 21 -2.63 -4.02 9.45
C ASN A 21 -2.50 -3.20 8.17
N ILE A 22 -1.68 -3.69 7.25
CA ILE A 22 -1.59 -3.14 5.91
C ILE A 22 -2.05 -4.22 4.94
N ILE A 23 -2.99 -3.86 4.08
CA ILE A 23 -3.38 -4.72 2.96
C ILE A 23 -2.48 -4.32 1.80
N LEU A 24 -1.54 -5.19 1.46
CA LEU A 24 -0.61 -4.92 0.37
C LEU A 24 -1.15 -5.53 -0.92
N VAL A 25 -1.36 -4.68 -1.93
CA VAL A 25 -1.87 -5.12 -3.23
C VAL A 25 -0.75 -4.93 -4.24
N THR A 26 -0.33 -5.99 -4.91
CA THR A 26 0.74 -5.91 -5.91
C THR A 26 0.42 -6.71 -7.15
N GLY A 27 0.81 -6.15 -8.31
CA GLY A 27 0.80 -6.84 -9.60
C GLY A 27 2.13 -6.59 -10.29
N ILE A 28 3.23 -6.84 -9.58
CA ILE A 28 4.59 -6.65 -10.08
C ILE A 28 5.36 -7.97 -10.03
N ALA A 29 6.45 -8.04 -10.79
CA ALA A 29 7.23 -9.27 -10.92
C ALA A 29 7.82 -9.75 -9.59
N ASN A 30 8.31 -8.84 -8.76
CA ASN A 30 8.95 -9.22 -7.50
C ASN A 30 8.50 -8.31 -6.36
N SER A 31 7.55 -8.79 -5.57
CA SER A 31 7.04 -8.06 -4.42
C SER A 31 7.71 -8.44 -3.10
N LYS A 32 8.63 -9.40 -3.13
CA LYS A 32 9.30 -9.86 -1.91
C LYS A 32 9.97 -8.75 -1.12
N PRO A 33 10.68 -7.79 -1.73
CA PRO A 33 11.30 -6.72 -0.96
C PRO A 33 10.30 -5.92 -0.13
N ILE A 34 9.13 -5.64 -0.69
CA ILE A 34 8.11 -4.88 0.02
C ILE A 34 7.59 -5.66 1.23
N VAL A 35 7.26 -6.92 1.02
CA VAL A 35 6.77 -7.78 2.10
C VAL A 35 7.83 -7.91 3.19
N SER A 36 9.08 -8.11 2.78
CA SER A 36 10.19 -8.25 3.71
C SER A 36 10.37 -7.00 4.57
N TYR A 37 10.27 -5.82 3.97
CA TYR A 37 10.38 -4.58 4.73
C TYR A 37 9.26 -4.41 5.74
N LEU A 38 8.04 -4.72 5.34
CA LEU A 38 6.92 -4.62 6.27
C LEU A 38 7.10 -5.59 7.43
N ASN A 39 7.56 -6.80 7.14
CA ASN A 39 7.81 -7.79 8.17
C ASN A 39 8.94 -7.37 9.11
N ASP A 40 10.02 -6.82 8.55
CA ASP A 40 11.15 -6.34 9.35
C ASP A 40 10.76 -5.20 10.27
N LEU A 41 9.84 -4.36 9.82
CA LEU A 41 9.31 -3.26 10.64
C LEU A 41 8.26 -3.75 11.63
N LYS A 42 7.96 -5.04 11.61
CA LYS A 42 6.95 -5.66 12.46
C LYS A 42 5.56 -5.07 12.21
N ILE A 43 5.31 -4.70 10.97
CA ILE A 43 4.00 -4.23 10.54
C ILE A 43 3.24 -5.43 9.98
N LYS A 44 2.13 -5.76 10.61
CA LYS A 44 1.28 -6.84 10.15
C LYS A 44 0.75 -6.50 8.77
N ASN A 45 0.75 -7.48 7.87
CA ASN A 45 0.26 -7.23 6.52
C ASN A 45 -0.45 -8.44 5.94
N THR A 46 -1.40 -8.15 5.06
CA THR A 46 -2.13 -9.15 4.28
C THR A 46 -1.80 -8.88 2.83
N HIS A 47 -1.19 -9.83 2.15
CA HIS A 47 -0.72 -9.61 0.79
C HIS A 47 -1.69 -10.19 -0.23
N LEU A 48 -2.29 -9.33 -1.03
CA LEU A 48 -3.10 -9.74 -2.18
C LEU A 48 -2.23 -9.62 -3.42
N LYS A 49 -1.64 -10.74 -3.80
CA LYS A 49 -0.65 -10.79 -4.87
C LYS A 49 -1.30 -11.15 -6.20
N PHE A 50 -1.11 -10.29 -7.19
CA PHE A 50 -1.59 -10.50 -8.55
C PHE A 50 -0.38 -10.68 -9.49
N LYS A 51 -0.62 -11.12 -10.68
CA LYS A 51 0.45 -11.31 -11.68
C LYS A 51 1.09 -9.99 -12.07
N ASP A 52 2.33 -10.05 -12.53
CA ASP A 52 3.00 -8.89 -13.10
C ASP A 52 2.16 -8.34 -14.26
N HIS A 53 2.06 -7.04 -14.37
CA HIS A 53 1.26 -6.34 -15.39
C HIS A 53 -0.23 -6.72 -15.35
N TYR A 54 -0.72 -7.02 -14.17
CA TYR A 54 -2.11 -7.45 -14.00
C TYR A 54 -3.09 -6.34 -14.38
N LYS A 55 -4.18 -6.71 -15.04
CA LYS A 55 -5.29 -5.80 -15.34
C LYS A 55 -6.39 -6.06 -14.33
N TYR A 56 -6.56 -5.14 -13.41
CA TYR A 56 -7.56 -5.29 -12.36
C TYR A 56 -8.97 -5.21 -12.92
N LYS A 57 -9.85 -6.02 -12.38
CA LYS A 57 -11.25 -6.08 -12.75
C LYS A 57 -12.09 -5.79 -11.53
N LYS A 58 -13.38 -5.59 -11.76
CA LYS A 58 -14.29 -5.30 -10.66
C LYS A 58 -14.27 -6.37 -9.56
N ASN A 59 -14.17 -7.64 -9.94
CA ASN A 59 -14.10 -8.71 -8.96
C ASN A 59 -12.86 -8.61 -8.07
N ASP A 60 -11.75 -8.16 -8.63
CA ASP A 60 -10.52 -7.96 -7.87
C ASP A 60 -10.70 -6.83 -6.87
N VAL A 61 -11.30 -5.75 -7.30
CA VAL A 61 -11.56 -4.60 -6.44
C VAL A 61 -12.53 -4.99 -5.33
N ASN A 62 -13.53 -5.80 -5.63
CA ASN A 62 -14.45 -6.30 -4.62
C ASN A 62 -13.73 -7.13 -3.57
N LYS A 63 -12.75 -7.93 -4.00
CA LYS A 63 -11.94 -8.72 -3.07
C LYS A 63 -11.11 -7.82 -2.16
N ILE A 64 -10.52 -6.78 -2.72
CA ILE A 64 -9.76 -5.80 -1.95
C ILE A 64 -10.66 -5.13 -0.91
N LEU A 65 -11.84 -4.69 -1.33
CA LEU A 65 -12.81 -4.05 -0.45
C LEU A 65 -13.27 -4.98 0.66
N LYS A 66 -13.54 -6.23 0.31
CA LYS A 66 -13.98 -7.22 1.29
C LYS A 66 -12.93 -7.44 2.36
N THR A 67 -11.67 -7.51 1.93
CA THR A 67 -10.56 -7.66 2.87
C THR A 67 -10.44 -6.44 3.77
N PHE A 68 -10.60 -5.25 3.19
CA PHE A 68 -10.54 -4.00 3.93
C PHE A 68 -11.67 -3.89 4.95
N GLU A 69 -12.87 -4.28 4.58
CA GLU A 69 -14.04 -4.15 5.46
C GLU A 69 -13.98 -5.06 6.69
N LYS A 70 -13.13 -6.05 6.69
CA LYS A 70 -12.98 -6.92 7.85
C LYS A 70 -12.50 -6.15 9.09
N ASP A 71 -11.76 -5.07 8.87
CA ASP A 71 -11.29 -4.23 9.98
C ASP A 71 -10.99 -2.83 9.45
N ARG A 72 -12.01 -2.19 8.97
CA ARG A 72 -11.92 -0.93 8.25
C ARG A 72 -11.23 0.20 9.03
N ARG A 73 -11.37 0.22 10.35
CA ARG A 73 -10.80 1.30 11.16
C ARG A 73 -9.31 1.16 11.41
N ASN A 74 -8.78 -0.04 11.25
CA ASN A 74 -7.43 -0.36 11.68
C ASN A 74 -6.51 -0.77 10.55
N GLN A 75 -6.93 -0.61 9.31
CA GLN A 75 -6.11 -1.00 8.16
C GLN A 75 -6.11 0.05 7.08
N ILE A 76 -5.07 0.01 6.28
CA ILE A 76 -4.99 0.78 5.05
C ILE A 76 -4.62 -0.16 3.92
N ILE A 77 -4.76 0.32 2.70
CA ILE A 77 -4.32 -0.39 1.51
C ILE A 77 -3.04 0.27 1.02
N LEU A 78 -2.02 -0.53 0.78
CA LEU A 78 -0.76 -0.08 0.24
C LEU A 78 -0.51 -0.81 -1.07
N THR A 79 -0.10 -0.08 -2.10
CA THR A 79 0.18 -0.68 -3.39
C THR A 79 1.42 -0.03 -4.00
N THR A 80 1.79 -0.47 -5.19
CA THR A 80 2.91 0.15 -5.91
C THR A 80 2.40 1.28 -6.77
N GLU A 81 3.30 2.14 -7.23
CA GLU A 81 2.92 3.24 -8.11
C GLU A 81 2.28 2.73 -9.40
N LYS A 82 2.82 1.67 -9.97
CA LYS A 82 2.27 1.07 -11.19
C LYS A 82 0.84 0.59 -10.99
N ASP A 83 0.62 -0.12 -9.89
CA ASP A 83 -0.70 -0.65 -9.60
C ASP A 83 -1.68 0.46 -9.26
N ALA A 84 -1.20 1.52 -8.60
CA ALA A 84 -2.04 2.66 -8.25
C ALA A 84 -2.62 3.32 -9.50
N GLN A 85 -1.83 3.42 -10.57
CA GLN A 85 -2.30 4.00 -11.82
C GLN A 85 -3.49 3.25 -12.40
N LYS A 86 -3.54 1.95 -12.16
CA LYS A 86 -4.65 1.10 -12.61
C LYS A 86 -5.82 1.15 -11.64
N LEU A 87 -5.53 1.09 -10.36
CA LEU A 87 -6.56 1.02 -9.32
C LEU A 87 -7.34 2.33 -9.16
N LYS A 88 -6.72 3.46 -9.46
CA LYS A 88 -7.40 4.76 -9.30
C LYS A 88 -8.61 4.93 -10.21
N GLU A 89 -8.74 4.07 -11.21
CA GLU A 89 -9.88 4.13 -12.12
C GLU A 89 -11.16 3.54 -11.53
N PHE A 90 -11.05 2.88 -10.39
CA PHE A 90 -12.20 2.26 -9.75
C PHE A 90 -12.79 3.18 -8.68
N LYS A 91 -14.00 3.65 -8.93
CA LYS A 91 -14.70 4.57 -8.02
C LYS A 91 -14.85 4.02 -6.61
N GLU A 92 -14.98 2.70 -6.51
CA GLU A 92 -15.18 2.03 -5.25
C GLU A 92 -14.02 2.26 -4.27
N LEU A 93 -12.84 2.59 -4.78
CA LEU A 93 -11.67 2.82 -3.95
C LEU A 93 -11.47 4.28 -3.54
N LEU A 94 -12.32 5.20 -4.02
CA LEU A 94 -12.13 6.63 -3.78
C LEU A 94 -12.31 7.04 -2.32
N ASN A 95 -13.13 6.30 -1.58
CA ASN A 95 -13.45 6.67 -0.21
C ASN A 95 -12.77 5.81 0.84
N ILE A 96 -11.71 5.11 0.46
CA ILE A 96 -10.96 4.30 1.40
C ILE A 96 -9.49 4.70 1.37
N PRO A 97 -8.74 4.41 2.44
CA PRO A 97 -7.35 4.85 2.54
C PRO A 97 -6.43 3.97 1.70
N VAL A 98 -6.18 4.39 0.47
CA VAL A 98 -5.26 3.70 -0.43
C VAL A 98 -4.02 4.57 -0.62
N TYR A 99 -2.87 3.99 -0.34
CA TYR A 99 -1.58 4.65 -0.46
C TYR A 99 -0.71 3.88 -1.42
N TYR A 100 0.27 4.52 -2.00
CA TYR A 100 1.20 3.80 -2.86
C TYR A 100 2.65 4.22 -2.61
N LEU A 101 3.55 3.31 -2.95
CA LEU A 101 4.98 3.55 -2.85
C LEU A 101 5.48 4.16 -4.15
N LYS A 102 6.07 5.32 -4.05
CA LYS A 102 6.65 6.00 -5.21
C LYS A 102 8.16 5.81 -5.19
N VAL A 103 8.58 4.57 -5.44
CA VAL A 103 10.00 4.22 -5.38
C VAL A 103 10.35 3.30 -6.54
N SER A 104 11.61 3.35 -6.94
CA SER A 104 12.12 2.47 -7.98
C SER A 104 12.49 1.12 -7.39
N VAL A 105 12.74 0.15 -8.27
CA VAL A 105 13.21 -1.17 -7.84
C VAL A 105 14.52 -1.04 -7.08
N ASP A 106 15.40 -0.18 -7.55
CA ASP A 106 16.69 0.05 -6.87
C ASP A 106 16.50 0.56 -5.46
N PHE A 107 15.52 1.44 -5.27
CA PHE A 107 15.20 1.92 -3.94
C PHE A 107 14.76 0.78 -3.03
N LEU A 108 13.96 -0.15 -3.55
CA LEU A 108 13.48 -1.27 -2.77
C LEU A 108 14.62 -2.19 -2.31
N TRP A 109 15.75 -2.18 -3.01
CA TRP A 109 16.92 -2.95 -2.60
C TRP A 109 17.76 -2.21 -1.56
N ASN A 110 17.49 -0.93 -1.33
CA ASN A 110 18.17 -0.16 -0.30
C ASN A 110 17.28 -0.12 0.94
N LYS A 111 17.49 -1.10 1.80
CA LYS A 111 16.66 -1.31 2.97
C LYS A 111 16.53 -0.08 3.87
N ASP A 112 17.65 0.55 4.17
CA ASP A 112 17.65 1.68 5.10
C ASP A 112 16.82 2.86 4.58
N LYS A 113 16.95 3.16 3.31
CA LYS A 113 16.19 4.25 2.72
C LYS A 113 14.69 3.97 2.66
N PHE A 114 14.34 2.73 2.35
CA PHE A 114 12.94 2.34 2.28
C PHE A 114 12.30 2.46 3.66
N GLU A 115 12.96 1.91 4.66
CA GLU A 115 12.48 1.95 6.04
C GLU A 115 12.33 3.39 6.52
N GLU A 116 13.33 4.23 6.27
CA GLU A 116 13.30 5.62 6.64
C GLU A 116 12.10 6.36 6.01
N LYS A 117 11.88 6.17 4.72
CA LYS A 117 10.79 6.84 4.01
C LYS A 117 9.42 6.43 4.55
N ILE A 118 9.23 5.15 4.79
CA ILE A 118 7.96 4.66 5.31
C ILE A 118 7.71 5.15 6.73
N MET A 119 8.72 5.07 7.58
CA MET A 119 8.56 5.49 8.96
C MET A 119 8.33 6.99 9.06
N ASP A 120 9.05 7.76 8.28
CA ASP A 120 8.88 9.21 8.27
C ASP A 120 7.48 9.60 7.84
N TYR A 121 6.96 8.96 6.82
CA TYR A 121 5.62 9.23 6.37
C TYR A 121 4.60 8.92 7.47
N VAL A 122 4.71 7.76 8.07
CA VAL A 122 3.81 7.34 9.15
C VAL A 122 3.88 8.32 10.32
N LYS A 123 5.09 8.72 10.72
CA LYS A 123 5.25 9.67 11.81
C LYS A 123 4.66 11.03 11.49
N SER A 124 4.87 11.51 10.29
CA SER A 124 4.41 12.86 9.91
C SER A 124 2.90 12.94 9.74
N HIS A 125 2.22 11.82 9.59
CA HIS A 125 0.78 11.79 9.33
C HIS A 125 -0.02 11.13 10.46
N SER A 126 0.64 10.80 11.54
CA SER A 126 -0.07 10.25 12.71
C SER A 126 -0.39 11.32 13.78
#